data_48538f8912af030ba06313df05137738
#
_entry.id   48538f8912af030ba06313df05137738
#
_cell.length_a   1.000
_cell.length_b   1.000
_cell.length_c   1.000
_cell.angle_alpha   90.00
_cell.angle_beta   90.00
_cell.angle_gamma   90.00
#
_symmetry.space_group_name_H-M   'P 1'
#
loop_
_entity.id
_entity.type
_entity.pdbx_description
1 polymer ?
#
loop_
_entity_poly.entity_id
_entity_poly.type
_entity_poly.pdbx_seq_one_letter_code
_entity_poly.pdbx_strand_id
1 'polypeptide(L)'
;KSRKELLMKTGTKIITLDNGYHLWTNTQGEGDIHLLALHGGPGGNHEYWEDTAEQLKKQGLNVQVTMYDQLGSLYSDQPDYSDPEIAKKYLTYEYFLDEVDEVREKLGLDNIYLIGQSWGGLLVQEYAVKYGQHLKGAIISSMVDEIDEYVASVNRRRQEVLPQTEIDFMHECEKNNDYDNQRYQDDVQILNINFVDRKQPSKLYHLKDIGGTAVYNAFQGDNEFVITGKLKDWHFRDQLSKIKVPTLLTFGENETMPISTAKIMQKKIPNSRLVTTPDGGHHHMVDNPDVYYKHLADFIREVENGTFKGEN
;
A
#
# COMPACT_ATOMS: atom_id res chain seq x y z
N LYS A 1 32.62 -13.11 -4.99
CA LYS A 1 32.06 -11.97 -4.28
C LYS A 1 32.14 -12.25 -2.80
N SER A 2 32.71 -11.33 -2.02
CA SER A 2 32.89 -11.53 -0.58
C SER A 2 31.52 -11.44 0.12
N ARG A 3 31.34 -12.15 1.24
CA ARG A 3 30.16 -12.07 2.10
C ARG A 3 29.80 -10.62 2.47
N LYS A 4 30.78 -9.71 2.40
CA LYS A 4 30.61 -8.26 2.62
C LYS A 4 29.89 -7.55 1.47
N GLU A 5 29.92 -8.07 0.24
CA GLU A 5 29.26 -7.48 -0.92
C GLU A 5 27.78 -7.90 -1.04
N LEU A 6 27.38 -8.95 -0.31
CA LEU A 6 26.01 -9.48 -0.28
C LEU A 6 25.13 -8.85 0.79
N LEU A 7 25.70 -8.14 1.75
CA LEU A 7 24.95 -7.43 2.78
C LEU A 7 24.64 -6.02 2.27
N MET A 8 23.41 -5.81 1.84
CA MET A 8 22.90 -4.46 1.63
C MET A 8 23.11 -3.66 2.93
N LYS A 9 23.81 -2.53 2.83
CA LYS A 9 24.02 -1.69 4.01
C LYS A 9 22.69 -1.16 4.50
N THR A 10 22.39 -1.43 5.77
CA THR A 10 21.25 -0.81 6.46
C THR A 10 21.43 0.71 6.54
N GLY A 11 20.32 1.43 6.67
CA GLY A 11 20.29 2.87 6.78
C GLY A 11 19.70 3.56 5.55
N THR A 12 19.82 4.86 5.54
CA THR A 12 19.27 5.71 4.47
C THR A 12 20.21 5.77 3.27
N LYS A 13 19.62 5.64 2.09
CA LYS A 13 20.30 5.83 0.81
C LYS A 13 19.41 6.66 -0.12
N ILE A 14 19.96 7.74 -0.65
CA ILE A 14 19.33 8.50 -1.71
C ILE A 14 19.75 7.90 -3.05
N ILE A 15 18.78 7.49 -3.86
CA ILE A 15 19.06 6.98 -5.21
C ILE A 15 18.71 8.03 -6.25
N THR A 16 19.42 8.03 -7.35
CA THR A 16 19.13 8.87 -8.51
C THR A 16 18.49 8.02 -9.59
N LEU A 17 17.26 8.36 -9.97
CA LEU A 17 16.55 7.70 -11.06
C LEU A 17 17.15 8.11 -12.42
N ASP A 18 16.90 7.34 -13.45
CA ASP A 18 17.37 7.63 -14.81
C ASP A 18 16.79 8.94 -15.37
N ASN A 19 15.62 9.36 -14.86
CA ASN A 19 15.02 10.66 -15.18
C ASN A 19 15.67 11.85 -14.47
N GLY A 20 16.63 11.61 -13.57
CA GLY A 20 17.34 12.62 -12.79
C GLY A 20 16.74 12.97 -11.44
N TYR A 21 15.54 12.51 -11.13
CA TYR A 21 14.95 12.70 -9.80
C TYR A 21 15.61 11.82 -8.75
N HIS A 22 15.51 12.23 -7.49
CA HIS A 22 16.07 11.53 -6.34
C HIS A 22 14.95 10.95 -5.48
N LEU A 23 15.13 9.71 -5.05
CA LEU A 23 14.24 9.08 -4.09
C LEU A 23 14.99 8.76 -2.79
N TRP A 24 14.31 9.01 -1.69
CA TRP A 24 14.75 8.58 -0.37
C TRP A 24 14.38 7.11 -0.17
N THR A 25 15.37 6.33 0.24
CA THR A 25 15.19 4.92 0.61
C THR A 25 15.80 4.65 1.98
N ASN A 26 15.25 3.67 2.70
CA ASN A 26 15.80 3.22 3.97
C ASN A 26 15.69 1.70 4.07
N THR A 27 16.76 1.06 4.51
CA THR A 27 16.81 -0.39 4.74
C THR A 27 17.09 -0.67 6.19
N GLN A 28 16.28 -1.53 6.79
CA GLN A 28 16.38 -1.97 8.18
C GLN A 28 16.37 -3.49 8.25
N GLY A 29 16.85 -4.03 9.39
CA GLY A 29 16.86 -5.47 9.63
C GLY A 29 18.09 -6.16 9.10
N GLU A 30 18.08 -7.48 9.17
CA GLU A 30 19.21 -8.34 8.84
C GLU A 30 18.73 -9.65 8.18
N GLY A 31 19.67 -10.42 7.64
CA GLY A 31 19.39 -11.72 7.03
C GLY A 31 19.41 -11.68 5.50
N ASP A 32 19.09 -12.84 4.91
CA ASP A 32 19.19 -13.05 3.46
C ASP A 32 17.85 -12.87 2.74
N ILE A 33 16.77 -12.66 3.48
CA ILE A 33 15.42 -12.42 2.94
C ILE A 33 15.25 -10.90 2.76
N HIS A 34 14.83 -10.49 1.57
CA HIS A 34 14.60 -9.09 1.24
C HIS A 34 13.12 -8.83 0.99
N LEU A 35 12.58 -7.81 1.68
CA LEU A 35 11.23 -7.31 1.50
C LEU A 35 11.29 -5.85 1.06
N LEU A 36 10.73 -5.55 -0.10
CA LEU A 36 10.53 -4.18 -0.59
C LEU A 36 9.10 -3.75 -0.27
N ALA A 37 8.96 -2.62 0.42
CA ALA A 37 7.68 -2.15 0.93
C ALA A 37 7.22 -0.87 0.25
N LEU A 38 6.01 -0.91 -0.33
CA LEU A 38 5.39 0.18 -1.06
C LEU A 38 4.31 0.85 -0.22
N HIS A 39 4.44 2.16 -0.01
CA HIS A 39 3.40 2.93 0.68
C HIS A 39 2.20 3.20 -0.21
N GLY A 40 1.11 3.61 0.42
CA GLY A 40 -0.15 3.95 -0.23
C GLY A 40 -0.29 5.43 -0.57
N GLY A 41 -1.53 5.82 -0.70
CA GLY A 41 -1.95 7.15 -1.14
C GLY A 41 -2.61 7.06 -2.53
N PRO A 42 -1.88 7.29 -3.67
CA PRO A 42 -0.46 7.65 -3.77
C PRO A 42 -0.14 8.97 -3.07
N GLY A 43 1.13 9.31 -2.98
CA GLY A 43 1.53 10.54 -2.27
C GLY A 43 1.53 10.42 -0.75
N GLY A 44 1.35 9.21 -0.21
CA GLY A 44 1.62 8.91 1.19
C GLY A 44 3.12 8.90 1.48
N ASN A 45 3.55 8.14 2.47
CA ASN A 45 4.95 8.00 2.79
C ASN A 45 5.25 6.66 3.47
N HIS A 46 6.54 6.40 3.72
CA HIS A 46 7.06 5.14 4.27
C HIS A 46 6.66 4.86 5.73
N GLU A 47 6.06 5.77 6.43
CA GLU A 47 6.00 5.83 7.90
C GLU A 47 5.47 4.55 8.56
N TYR A 48 4.40 3.96 8.04
CA TYR A 48 3.84 2.73 8.64
C TYR A 48 4.68 1.47 8.37
N TRP A 49 5.77 1.57 7.61
CA TRP A 49 6.70 0.46 7.41
C TRP A 49 7.95 0.52 8.30
N GLU A 50 8.12 1.60 9.07
CA GLU A 50 9.34 1.87 9.85
C GLU A 50 9.69 0.77 10.86
N ASP A 51 8.72 0.09 11.43
CA ASP A 51 8.93 -0.97 12.42
C ASP A 51 8.79 -2.39 11.88
N THR A 52 8.58 -2.55 10.57
CA THR A 52 8.30 -3.86 9.96
C THR A 52 9.40 -4.88 10.23
N ALA A 53 10.68 -4.51 10.10
CA ALA A 53 11.79 -5.41 10.37
C ALA A 53 11.79 -5.88 11.84
N GLU A 54 11.54 -4.98 12.78
CA GLU A 54 11.45 -5.29 14.21
C GLU A 54 10.25 -6.21 14.50
N GLN A 55 9.11 -5.93 13.93
CA GLN A 55 7.90 -6.74 14.10
C GLN A 55 8.08 -8.17 13.56
N LEU A 56 8.72 -8.31 12.39
CA LEU A 56 9.04 -9.63 11.83
C LEU A 56 10.05 -10.38 12.71
N LYS A 57 11.02 -9.68 13.29
CA LYS A 57 11.97 -10.26 14.24
C LYS A 57 11.27 -10.79 15.50
N LYS A 58 10.26 -10.08 16.01
CA LYS A 58 9.42 -10.58 17.12
C LYS A 58 8.68 -11.86 16.77
N GLN A 59 8.40 -12.08 15.48
CA GLN A 59 7.82 -13.34 14.97
C GLN A 59 8.87 -14.41 14.64
N GLY A 60 10.12 -14.18 15.01
CA GLY A 60 11.22 -15.14 14.79
C GLY A 60 11.78 -15.16 13.38
N LEU A 61 11.57 -14.11 12.58
CA LEU A 61 12.02 -14.03 11.20
C LEU A 61 12.90 -12.82 10.97
N ASN A 62 14.13 -13.05 10.52
CA ASN A 62 15.07 -11.99 10.15
C ASN A 62 14.89 -11.63 8.67
N VAL A 63 14.54 -10.38 8.42
CA VAL A 63 14.29 -9.86 7.07
C VAL A 63 14.94 -8.49 6.94
N GLN A 64 15.59 -8.24 5.81
CA GLN A 64 15.95 -6.88 5.41
C GLN A 64 14.75 -6.23 4.74
N VAL A 65 14.24 -5.18 5.36
CA VAL A 65 13.10 -4.41 4.87
C VAL A 65 13.58 -3.11 4.28
N THR A 66 13.33 -2.91 3.01
CA THR A 66 13.58 -1.64 2.32
C THR A 66 12.26 -0.93 2.06
N MET A 67 12.18 0.32 2.48
CA MET A 67 11.07 1.23 2.22
C MET A 67 11.59 2.44 1.45
N TYR A 68 10.73 3.09 0.70
CA TYR A 68 11.08 4.34 0.01
C TYR A 68 9.86 5.24 -0.12
N ASP A 69 10.11 6.54 -0.23
CA ASP A 69 9.08 7.50 -0.59
C ASP A 69 9.03 7.60 -2.12
N GLN A 70 7.85 7.35 -2.69
CA GLN A 70 7.63 7.45 -4.13
C GLN A 70 7.78 8.89 -4.61
N LEU A 71 8.04 9.09 -5.89
CA LEU A 71 8.19 10.45 -6.45
C LEU A 71 7.00 11.33 -6.08
N GLY A 72 7.27 12.53 -5.58
CA GLY A 72 6.25 13.45 -5.08
C GLY A 72 5.86 13.21 -3.63
N SER A 73 6.50 12.28 -2.92
CA SER A 73 6.21 11.94 -1.53
C SER A 73 7.36 12.35 -0.62
N LEU A 74 7.02 12.91 0.52
CA LEU A 74 7.81 13.30 1.70
C LEU A 74 9.29 13.66 1.42
N TYR A 75 10.21 12.71 1.60
CA TYR A 75 11.67 12.96 1.49
C TYR A 75 12.23 12.77 0.08
N SER A 76 11.42 12.33 -0.84
CA SER A 76 11.78 12.23 -2.25
C SER A 76 11.54 13.55 -2.98
N ASP A 77 12.09 13.68 -4.20
CA ASP A 77 11.88 14.88 -4.99
C ASP A 77 10.41 15.17 -5.23
N GLN A 78 10.07 16.45 -5.27
CA GLN A 78 8.71 16.97 -5.43
C GLN A 78 8.63 17.71 -6.79
N PRO A 79 8.26 17.00 -7.89
CA PRO A 79 8.09 17.65 -9.19
C PRO A 79 7.02 18.76 -9.14
N ASP A 80 7.15 19.75 -10.00
CA ASP A 80 6.11 20.76 -10.16
C ASP A 80 4.96 20.22 -11.02
N TYR A 81 4.00 19.57 -10.37
CA TYR A 81 2.83 19.00 -11.04
C TYR A 81 1.83 20.05 -11.54
N SER A 82 2.04 21.34 -11.26
CA SER A 82 1.27 22.42 -11.88
C SER A 82 1.66 22.63 -13.35
N ASP A 83 2.85 22.16 -13.74
CA ASP A 83 3.26 22.06 -15.14
C ASP A 83 2.55 20.87 -15.81
N PRO A 84 1.68 21.10 -16.82
CA PRO A 84 0.93 20.04 -17.49
C PRO A 84 1.81 18.98 -18.14
N GLU A 85 3.00 19.33 -18.62
CA GLU A 85 3.92 18.37 -19.24
C GLU A 85 4.52 17.42 -18.20
N ILE A 86 4.85 17.93 -17.01
CA ILE A 86 5.33 17.12 -15.88
C ILE A 86 4.20 16.22 -15.37
N ALA A 87 3.01 16.78 -15.15
CA ALA A 87 1.86 16.01 -14.72
C ALA A 87 1.52 14.86 -15.69
N LYS A 88 1.50 15.14 -16.98
CA LYS A 88 1.23 14.15 -18.03
C LYS A 88 2.27 13.02 -18.05
N LYS A 89 3.54 13.33 -17.80
CA LYS A 89 4.64 12.38 -17.84
C LYS A 89 4.70 11.48 -16.62
N TYR A 90 4.46 12.01 -15.42
CA TYR A 90 4.73 11.33 -14.17
C TYR A 90 3.49 10.90 -13.38
N LEU A 91 2.33 11.53 -13.57
CA LEU A 91 1.10 11.12 -12.89
C LEU A 91 0.37 10.03 -13.68
N THR A 92 1.05 8.89 -13.86
CA THR A 92 0.53 7.72 -14.58
C THR A 92 0.80 6.45 -13.78
N TYR A 93 -0.04 5.42 -13.96
CA TYR A 93 0.20 4.09 -13.37
C TYR A 93 1.52 3.51 -13.85
N GLU A 94 1.81 3.62 -15.14
CA GLU A 94 3.04 3.11 -15.74
C GLU A 94 4.30 3.70 -15.10
N TYR A 95 4.29 5.00 -14.84
CA TYR A 95 5.44 5.65 -14.22
C TYR A 95 5.72 5.03 -12.84
N PHE A 96 4.71 4.96 -11.97
CA PHE A 96 4.90 4.43 -10.62
C PHE A 96 5.23 2.94 -10.61
N LEU A 97 4.69 2.18 -11.53
CA LEU A 97 5.03 0.77 -11.70
C LEU A 97 6.50 0.59 -12.10
N ASP A 98 6.95 1.32 -13.11
CA ASP A 98 8.34 1.24 -13.59
C ASP A 98 9.33 1.81 -12.54
N GLU A 99 8.90 2.79 -11.74
CA GLU A 99 9.68 3.28 -10.59
C GLU A 99 9.98 2.16 -9.59
N VAL A 100 9.02 1.29 -9.28
CA VAL A 100 9.26 0.16 -8.38
C VAL A 100 10.40 -0.70 -8.91
N ASP A 101 10.42 -1.01 -10.19
CA ASP A 101 11.47 -1.84 -10.78
C ASP A 101 12.81 -1.12 -10.84
N GLU A 102 12.82 0.17 -11.13
CA GLU A 102 14.04 0.96 -11.10
C GLU A 102 14.64 1.06 -9.69
N VAL A 103 13.81 1.23 -8.66
CA VAL A 103 14.25 1.21 -7.25
C VAL A 103 14.89 -0.15 -6.92
N ARG A 104 14.22 -1.25 -7.28
CA ARG A 104 14.77 -2.60 -7.11
C ARG A 104 16.15 -2.72 -7.78
N GLU A 105 16.26 -2.31 -9.02
CA GLU A 105 17.50 -2.40 -9.80
C GLU A 105 18.62 -1.54 -9.20
N LYS A 106 18.34 -0.27 -8.91
CA LYS A 106 19.33 0.68 -8.33
C LYS A 106 19.84 0.22 -6.96
N LEU A 107 19.04 -0.53 -6.21
CA LEU A 107 19.44 -1.11 -4.92
C LEU A 107 20.04 -2.51 -5.05
N GLY A 108 20.12 -3.06 -6.26
CA GLY A 108 20.69 -4.38 -6.52
C GLY A 108 19.88 -5.53 -5.93
N LEU A 109 18.56 -5.36 -5.79
CA LEU A 109 17.65 -6.34 -5.23
C LEU A 109 17.14 -7.28 -6.32
N ASP A 110 17.15 -8.58 -6.04
CA ASP A 110 16.53 -9.60 -6.88
C ASP A 110 16.00 -10.74 -6.01
N ASN A 111 15.06 -11.53 -6.52
CA ASN A 111 14.39 -12.58 -5.76
C ASN A 111 13.84 -12.06 -4.42
N ILE A 112 13.01 -11.04 -4.49
CA ILE A 112 12.48 -10.32 -3.33
C ILE A 112 11.02 -10.69 -3.05
N TYR A 113 10.59 -10.38 -1.83
CA TYR A 113 9.17 -10.21 -1.51
C TYR A 113 8.81 -8.75 -1.74
N LEU A 114 7.62 -8.52 -2.30
CA LEU A 114 7.07 -7.18 -2.51
C LEU A 114 5.77 -7.06 -1.74
N ILE A 115 5.71 -6.10 -0.81
CA ILE A 115 4.50 -5.78 -0.06
C ILE A 115 4.04 -4.37 -0.41
N GLY A 116 2.74 -4.18 -0.53
CA GLY A 116 2.17 -2.86 -0.76
C GLY A 116 0.86 -2.69 -0.01
N GLN A 117 0.69 -1.52 0.59
CA GLN A 117 -0.51 -1.11 1.30
C GLN A 117 -1.36 -0.20 0.42
N SER A 118 -2.66 -0.51 0.27
CA SER A 118 -3.59 0.35 -0.47
C SER A 118 -3.10 0.60 -1.91
N TRP A 119 -2.86 1.82 -2.32
CA TRP A 119 -2.20 2.14 -3.60
C TRP A 119 -0.96 1.28 -3.86
N GLY A 120 -0.13 1.08 -2.82
CA GLY A 120 1.00 0.16 -2.92
C GLY A 120 0.58 -1.27 -3.27
N GLY A 121 -0.57 -1.72 -2.79
CA GLY A 121 -1.16 -3.02 -3.15
C GLY A 121 -1.64 -3.08 -4.59
N LEU A 122 -2.09 -1.98 -5.17
CA LEU A 122 -2.36 -1.86 -6.60
C LEU A 122 -1.07 -2.06 -7.40
N LEU A 123 0.00 -1.39 -7.00
CA LEU A 123 1.30 -1.54 -7.64
C LEU A 123 1.84 -2.97 -7.55
N VAL A 124 1.64 -3.65 -6.41
CA VAL A 124 2.02 -5.07 -6.26
C VAL A 124 1.30 -5.94 -7.29
N GLN A 125 -0.01 -5.74 -7.49
CA GLN A 125 -0.78 -6.49 -8.48
C GLN A 125 -0.20 -6.30 -9.89
N GLU A 126 0.00 -5.08 -10.30
CA GLU A 126 0.55 -4.76 -11.62
C GLU A 126 2.00 -5.24 -11.78
N TYR A 127 2.82 -5.07 -10.74
CA TYR A 127 4.21 -5.52 -10.73
C TYR A 127 4.32 -7.03 -10.85
N ALA A 128 3.50 -7.78 -10.14
CA ALA A 128 3.51 -9.24 -10.19
C ALA A 128 3.16 -9.78 -11.58
N VAL A 129 2.35 -9.06 -12.35
CA VAL A 129 2.04 -9.42 -13.75
C VAL A 129 3.18 -9.04 -14.68
N LYS A 130 3.70 -7.83 -14.58
CA LYS A 130 4.71 -7.30 -15.53
C LYS A 130 6.14 -7.75 -15.19
N TYR A 131 6.50 -7.79 -13.91
CA TYR A 131 7.85 -8.01 -13.40
C TYR A 131 7.95 -9.19 -12.41
N GLY A 132 7.01 -10.12 -12.48
CA GLY A 132 6.93 -11.23 -11.53
C GLY A 132 8.17 -12.12 -11.44
N GLN A 133 9.01 -12.13 -12.46
CA GLN A 133 10.27 -12.90 -12.47
C GLN A 133 11.27 -12.47 -11.40
N HIS A 134 11.13 -11.27 -10.84
CA HIS A 134 11.97 -10.76 -9.77
C HIS A 134 11.44 -11.09 -8.36
N LEU A 135 10.27 -11.70 -8.27
CA LEU A 135 9.58 -11.94 -6.99
C LEU A 135 9.68 -13.40 -6.54
N LYS A 136 9.95 -13.59 -5.26
CA LYS A 136 9.69 -14.84 -4.53
C LYS A 136 8.24 -14.93 -4.08
N GLY A 137 7.64 -13.81 -3.72
CA GLY A 137 6.27 -13.72 -3.28
C GLY A 137 5.75 -12.29 -3.32
N ALA A 138 4.44 -12.15 -3.34
CA ALA A 138 3.74 -10.88 -3.39
C ALA A 138 2.75 -10.78 -2.22
N ILE A 139 2.67 -9.62 -1.60
CA ILE A 139 1.73 -9.36 -0.51
C ILE A 139 0.88 -8.14 -0.86
N ILE A 140 -0.40 -8.36 -1.04
CA ILE A 140 -1.40 -7.33 -1.32
C ILE A 140 -2.11 -7.01 -0.01
N SER A 141 -1.80 -5.84 0.56
CA SER A 141 -2.34 -5.38 1.83
C SER A 141 -3.40 -4.31 1.59
N SER A 142 -4.65 -4.63 1.93
CA SER A 142 -5.78 -3.69 1.88
C SER A 142 -5.96 -3.01 0.52
N MET A 143 -6.01 -3.81 -0.55
CA MET A 143 -6.31 -3.30 -1.89
C MET A 143 -7.15 -4.29 -2.69
N VAL A 144 -8.20 -3.76 -3.28
CA VAL A 144 -9.10 -4.48 -4.20
C VAL A 144 -8.51 -4.54 -5.62
N ASP A 145 -9.16 -5.30 -6.49
CA ASP A 145 -8.87 -5.37 -7.93
C ASP A 145 -9.86 -4.55 -8.79
N GLU A 146 -10.94 -4.06 -8.15
CA GLU A 146 -12.03 -3.32 -8.77
C GLU A 146 -12.45 -2.14 -7.90
N ILE A 147 -12.21 -0.93 -8.37
CA ILE A 147 -12.48 0.28 -7.57
C ILE A 147 -13.98 0.50 -7.33
N ASP A 148 -14.84 0.09 -8.23
CA ASP A 148 -16.30 0.20 -8.02
C ASP A 148 -16.75 -0.53 -6.74
N GLU A 149 -16.11 -1.64 -6.41
CA GLU A 149 -16.42 -2.39 -5.18
C GLU A 149 -15.89 -1.68 -3.92
N TYR A 150 -14.78 -0.97 -4.02
CA TYR A 150 -14.29 -0.07 -2.97
C TYR A 150 -15.28 1.08 -2.74
N VAL A 151 -15.72 1.75 -3.78
CA VAL A 151 -16.71 2.84 -3.70
C VAL A 151 -18.00 2.35 -3.03
N ALA A 152 -18.51 1.20 -3.45
CA ALA A 152 -19.70 0.60 -2.84
C ALA A 152 -19.49 0.28 -1.35
N SER A 153 -18.31 -0.19 -0.98
CA SER A 153 -17.95 -0.45 0.42
C SER A 153 -17.92 0.83 1.26
N VAL A 154 -17.31 1.89 0.76
CA VAL A 154 -17.28 3.20 1.44
C VAL A 154 -18.71 3.68 1.72
N ASN A 155 -19.62 3.57 0.75
CA ASN A 155 -21.01 3.98 0.93
C ASN A 155 -21.71 3.15 2.01
N ARG A 156 -21.47 1.84 2.07
CA ARG A 156 -22.00 1.00 3.16
C ARG A 156 -21.44 1.40 4.52
N ARG A 157 -20.13 1.65 4.60
CA ARG A 157 -19.46 2.03 5.85
C ARG A 157 -19.99 3.34 6.41
N ARG A 158 -20.28 4.33 5.56
CA ARG A 158 -20.92 5.57 6.00
C ARG A 158 -22.24 5.28 6.72
N GLN A 159 -23.05 4.37 6.18
CA GLN A 159 -24.37 4.00 6.77
C GLN A 159 -24.24 3.28 8.11
N GLU A 160 -23.12 2.63 8.39
CA GLU A 160 -22.91 1.91 9.65
C GLU A 160 -22.70 2.87 10.85
N VAL A 161 -22.13 4.05 10.62
CA VAL A 161 -21.69 4.93 11.72
C VAL A 161 -22.23 6.36 11.65
N LEU A 162 -22.84 6.76 10.55
CA LEU A 162 -23.41 8.09 10.37
C LEU A 162 -24.92 8.02 10.11
N PRO A 163 -25.70 8.95 10.69
CA PRO A 163 -27.10 9.09 10.33
C PRO A 163 -27.25 9.60 8.89
N GLN A 164 -28.37 9.31 8.25
CA GLN A 164 -28.61 9.68 6.86
C GLN A 164 -28.45 11.18 6.60
N THR A 165 -28.84 12.03 7.57
CA THR A 165 -28.67 13.48 7.46
C THR A 165 -27.22 13.91 7.29
N GLU A 166 -26.29 13.24 7.98
CA GLU A 166 -24.84 13.52 7.83
C GLU A 166 -24.31 12.97 6.51
N ILE A 167 -24.78 11.80 6.09
CA ILE A 167 -24.41 11.23 4.78
C ILE A 167 -24.83 12.17 3.65
N ASP A 168 -26.07 12.67 3.69
CA ASP A 168 -26.59 13.63 2.70
C ASP A 168 -25.80 14.93 2.71
N PHE A 169 -25.45 15.42 3.89
CA PHE A 169 -24.61 16.61 4.05
C PHE A 169 -23.21 16.40 3.45
N MET A 170 -22.59 15.25 3.72
CA MET A 170 -21.28 14.93 3.13
C MET A 170 -21.33 14.90 1.60
N HIS A 171 -22.35 14.27 1.03
CA HIS A 171 -22.53 14.23 -0.42
C HIS A 171 -22.71 15.62 -1.03
N GLU A 172 -23.42 16.51 -0.35
CA GLU A 172 -23.58 17.90 -0.80
C GLU A 172 -22.23 18.66 -0.77
N CYS A 173 -21.45 18.49 0.30
CA CYS A 173 -20.10 19.04 0.38
C CYS A 173 -19.20 18.51 -0.75
N GLU A 174 -19.22 17.20 -0.98
CA GLU A 174 -18.41 16.55 -2.02
C GLU A 174 -18.80 17.04 -3.43
N LYS A 175 -20.07 17.21 -3.68
CA LYS A 175 -20.60 17.76 -4.94
C LYS A 175 -20.12 19.20 -5.19
N ASN A 176 -20.00 19.99 -4.14
CA ASN A 176 -19.61 21.41 -4.21
C ASN A 176 -18.10 21.62 -3.96
N ASN A 177 -17.31 20.58 -3.80
CA ASN A 177 -15.89 20.62 -3.41
C ASN A 177 -15.67 21.42 -2.11
N ASP A 178 -16.61 21.35 -1.17
CA ASP A 178 -16.57 22.01 0.13
C ASP A 178 -15.93 21.10 1.20
N TYR A 179 -14.71 20.66 0.91
CA TYR A 179 -13.98 19.71 1.77
C TYR A 179 -13.43 20.35 3.05
N ASP A 180 -13.22 21.68 3.06
CA ASP A 180 -12.71 22.40 4.23
C ASP A 180 -13.78 22.72 5.27
N ASN A 181 -15.04 22.36 5.00
CA ASN A 181 -16.14 22.52 5.92
C ASN A 181 -15.89 21.72 7.21
N GLN A 182 -15.93 22.37 8.36
CA GLN A 182 -15.60 21.73 9.64
C GLN A 182 -16.50 20.52 9.97
N ARG A 183 -17.81 20.66 9.73
CA ARG A 183 -18.76 19.55 9.94
C ARG A 183 -18.43 18.36 9.04
N TYR A 184 -18.05 18.61 7.79
CA TYR A 184 -17.58 17.57 6.87
C TYR A 184 -16.34 16.88 7.41
N GLN A 185 -15.35 17.65 7.86
CA GLN A 185 -14.11 17.11 8.45
C GLN A 185 -14.37 16.29 9.71
N ASP A 186 -15.33 16.70 10.55
CA ASP A 186 -15.74 15.94 11.73
C ASP A 186 -16.33 14.59 11.34
N ASP A 187 -17.16 14.54 10.30
CA ASP A 187 -17.71 13.28 9.76
C ASP A 187 -16.62 12.39 9.15
N VAL A 188 -15.68 12.96 8.41
CA VAL A 188 -14.51 12.22 7.89
C VAL A 188 -13.71 11.62 9.03
N GLN A 189 -13.51 12.35 10.14
CA GLN A 189 -12.80 11.83 11.30
C GLN A 189 -13.54 10.65 11.95
N ILE A 190 -14.87 10.69 12.01
CA ILE A 190 -15.67 9.55 12.49
C ILE A 190 -15.41 8.31 11.61
N LEU A 191 -15.38 8.49 10.30
CA LEU A 191 -15.07 7.40 9.37
C LEU A 191 -13.64 6.89 9.54
N ASN A 192 -12.66 7.78 9.70
CA ASN A 192 -11.27 7.42 9.90
C ASN A 192 -11.05 6.55 11.15
N ILE A 193 -11.63 6.93 12.30
CA ILE A 193 -11.44 6.18 13.55
C ILE A 193 -12.18 4.84 13.54
N ASN A 194 -13.17 4.66 12.70
CA ASN A 194 -13.89 3.40 12.58
C ASN A 194 -13.28 2.46 11.55
N PHE A 195 -12.75 2.98 10.44
CA PHE A 195 -12.41 2.16 9.27
C PHE A 195 -10.98 2.30 8.75
N VAL A 196 -10.23 3.29 9.19
CA VAL A 196 -8.84 3.52 8.74
C VAL A 196 -7.84 3.34 9.87
N ASP A 197 -7.83 4.25 10.83
CA ASP A 197 -6.96 4.25 12.00
C ASP A 197 -7.79 3.98 13.25
N ARG A 198 -8.06 2.72 13.54
CA ARG A 198 -8.95 2.31 14.64
C ARG A 198 -8.29 2.46 16.01
N LYS A 199 -6.98 2.33 16.06
CA LYS A 199 -6.20 2.65 17.27
C LYS A 199 -5.66 4.06 17.18
N GLN A 200 -5.64 4.72 18.36
CA GLN A 200 -5.21 6.11 18.49
C GLN A 200 -3.77 6.31 18.00
N PRO A 201 -3.43 7.54 17.57
CA PRO A 201 -2.28 7.80 16.75
C PRO A 201 -1.03 7.22 17.36
N SER A 202 -0.48 6.27 16.68
CA SER A 202 0.88 5.82 16.87
C SER A 202 1.81 6.99 16.57
N LYS A 203 2.95 7.02 17.25
CA LYS A 203 4.05 7.92 16.88
C LYS A 203 4.48 7.79 15.41
N LEU A 204 4.07 6.70 14.75
CA LEU A 204 4.32 6.46 13.34
C LEU A 204 3.59 7.42 12.40
N TYR A 205 2.59 8.16 12.89
CA TYR A 205 1.80 9.07 12.05
C TYR A 205 2.14 10.55 12.22
N HIS A 206 3.28 10.87 12.84
CA HIS A 206 3.66 12.27 13.05
C HIS A 206 3.97 13.02 11.75
N LEU A 207 4.33 12.31 10.68
CA LEU A 207 4.62 12.88 9.37
C LEU A 207 3.45 12.81 8.37
N LYS A 208 2.30 12.29 8.76
CA LYS A 208 1.20 12.02 7.83
C LYS A 208 0.68 13.26 7.07
N ASP A 209 0.82 14.43 7.67
CA ASP A 209 0.36 15.68 7.07
C ASP A 209 1.42 16.31 6.13
N ILE A 210 2.58 15.69 6.01
CA ILE A 210 3.68 16.11 5.13
C ILE A 210 3.70 15.14 3.94
N GLY A 211 2.77 15.29 3.03
CA GLY A 211 2.60 14.33 1.97
C GLY A 211 2.54 14.90 0.57
N GLY A 212 2.43 14.01 -0.38
CA GLY A 212 2.27 14.33 -1.79
C GLY A 212 0.83 14.63 -2.16
N THR A 213 0.27 15.72 -1.62
CA THR A 213 -1.15 16.10 -1.86
C THR A 213 -1.50 16.17 -3.34
N ALA A 214 -0.61 16.70 -4.17
CA ALA A 214 -0.84 16.78 -5.62
C ALA A 214 -0.97 15.40 -6.25
N VAL A 215 -0.12 14.45 -5.87
CA VAL A 215 -0.17 13.07 -6.36
C VAL A 215 -1.43 12.38 -5.85
N TYR A 216 -1.73 12.53 -4.56
CA TYR A 216 -2.93 11.96 -3.93
C TYR A 216 -4.21 12.42 -4.62
N ASN A 217 -4.37 13.73 -4.81
CA ASN A 217 -5.56 14.30 -5.44
C ASN A 217 -5.72 13.89 -6.91
N ALA A 218 -4.61 13.65 -7.62
CA ALA A 218 -4.66 13.23 -9.02
C ALA A 218 -5.25 11.81 -9.19
N PHE A 219 -5.01 10.91 -8.25
CA PHE A 219 -5.46 9.52 -8.31
C PHE A 219 -6.66 9.22 -7.43
N GLN A 220 -6.58 9.56 -6.15
CA GLN A 220 -7.63 9.28 -5.16
C GLN A 220 -8.73 10.35 -5.19
N GLY A 221 -8.42 11.52 -4.72
CA GLY A 221 -9.33 12.62 -4.49
C GLY A 221 -8.93 13.37 -3.23
N ASP A 222 -9.88 13.98 -2.52
CA ASP A 222 -9.59 14.76 -1.32
C ASP A 222 -9.20 13.89 -0.11
N ASN A 223 -9.89 12.77 0.07
CA ASN A 223 -9.66 11.89 1.23
C ASN A 223 -9.97 10.43 0.90
N GLU A 224 -9.79 9.55 1.87
CA GLU A 224 -9.93 8.09 1.72
C GLU A 224 -11.34 7.63 1.31
N PHE A 225 -12.34 8.47 1.56
CA PHE A 225 -13.76 8.14 1.28
C PHE A 225 -14.28 8.77 0.00
N VAL A 226 -13.42 9.48 -0.75
CA VAL A 226 -13.76 10.17 -2.00
C VAL A 226 -12.82 9.68 -3.10
N ILE A 227 -13.40 9.07 -4.13
CA ILE A 227 -12.65 8.51 -5.26
C ILE A 227 -13.07 9.26 -6.53
N THR A 228 -12.45 10.41 -6.77
CA THR A 228 -12.75 11.31 -7.89
C THR A 228 -11.62 11.43 -8.90
N GLY A 229 -10.42 10.96 -8.56
CA GLY A 229 -9.27 11.00 -9.44
C GLY A 229 -9.22 9.84 -10.44
N LYS A 230 -8.04 9.63 -11.01
CA LYS A 230 -7.80 8.58 -12.02
C LYS A 230 -8.15 7.18 -11.52
N LEU A 231 -8.05 6.95 -10.20
CA LEU A 231 -8.30 5.66 -9.58
C LEU A 231 -9.71 5.13 -9.87
N LYS A 232 -10.70 6.01 -10.01
CA LYS A 232 -12.10 5.64 -10.28
C LYS A 232 -12.29 4.70 -11.48
N ASP A 233 -11.38 4.74 -12.45
CA ASP A 233 -11.46 3.96 -13.68
C ASP A 233 -10.51 2.74 -13.66
N TRP A 234 -9.91 2.42 -12.52
CA TRP A 234 -8.97 1.31 -12.43
C TRP A 234 -9.68 -0.03 -12.22
N HIS A 235 -9.41 -1.00 -13.11
CA HIS A 235 -9.93 -2.35 -13.11
C HIS A 235 -8.80 -3.33 -13.44
N PHE A 236 -8.63 -4.37 -12.63
CA PHE A 236 -7.51 -5.30 -12.81
C PHE A 236 -7.89 -6.78 -12.69
N ARG A 237 -9.17 -7.10 -12.46
CA ARG A 237 -9.64 -8.47 -12.21
C ARG A 237 -9.23 -9.48 -13.27
N ASP A 238 -9.32 -9.08 -14.55
CA ASP A 238 -9.00 -9.96 -15.67
C ASP A 238 -7.50 -10.28 -15.79
N GLN A 239 -6.65 -9.57 -15.07
CA GLN A 239 -5.20 -9.76 -15.08
C GLN A 239 -4.72 -10.67 -13.93
N LEU A 240 -5.51 -10.89 -12.90
CA LEU A 240 -5.09 -11.57 -11.68
C LEU A 240 -4.61 -13.00 -11.91
N SER A 241 -5.20 -13.71 -12.88
CA SER A 241 -4.78 -15.09 -13.23
C SER A 241 -3.36 -15.17 -13.79
N LYS A 242 -2.78 -14.04 -14.17
CA LYS A 242 -1.39 -13.96 -14.66
C LYS A 242 -0.37 -13.86 -13.52
N ILE A 243 -0.80 -13.63 -12.29
CA ILE A 243 0.07 -13.61 -11.12
C ILE A 243 0.42 -15.06 -10.76
N LYS A 244 1.68 -15.46 -10.97
CA LYS A 244 2.14 -16.84 -10.80
C LYS A 244 2.92 -17.09 -9.51
N VAL A 245 3.41 -16.03 -8.88
CA VAL A 245 4.17 -16.16 -7.62
C VAL A 245 3.23 -16.43 -6.45
N PRO A 246 3.73 -17.07 -5.38
CA PRO A 246 2.98 -17.16 -4.13
C PRO A 246 2.50 -15.79 -3.67
N THR A 247 1.22 -15.68 -3.32
CA THR A 247 0.60 -14.39 -3.02
C THR A 247 -0.18 -14.45 -1.72
N LEU A 248 0.04 -13.49 -0.84
CA LEU A 248 -0.75 -13.25 0.36
C LEU A 248 -1.67 -12.05 0.14
N LEU A 249 -2.94 -12.23 0.43
CA LEU A 249 -3.93 -11.15 0.54
C LEU A 249 -4.20 -10.93 2.03
N THR A 250 -3.99 -9.73 2.52
CA THR A 250 -4.20 -9.40 3.94
C THR A 250 -5.05 -8.14 4.09
N PHE A 251 -6.16 -8.26 4.82
CA PHE A 251 -7.19 -7.22 4.96
C PHE A 251 -7.59 -7.05 6.42
N GLY A 252 -7.90 -5.82 6.82
CA GLY A 252 -8.52 -5.54 8.11
C GLY A 252 -10.01 -5.91 8.10
N GLU A 253 -10.53 -6.47 9.19
CA GLU A 253 -11.94 -6.87 9.25
C GLU A 253 -12.90 -5.68 9.23
N ASN A 254 -12.45 -4.49 9.64
CA ASN A 254 -13.26 -3.29 9.75
C ASN A 254 -12.80 -2.18 8.81
N GLU A 255 -12.24 -2.53 7.67
CA GLU A 255 -11.70 -1.53 6.75
C GLU A 255 -12.65 -1.14 5.61
N THR A 256 -12.21 -0.19 4.79
CA THR A 256 -12.93 0.28 3.61
C THR A 256 -12.87 -0.67 2.43
N MET A 257 -11.80 -1.45 2.30
CA MET A 257 -11.66 -2.45 1.23
C MET A 257 -12.44 -3.73 1.61
N PRO A 258 -13.43 -4.17 0.81
CA PRO A 258 -14.31 -5.24 1.24
C PRO A 258 -13.66 -6.62 1.14
N ILE A 259 -13.82 -7.42 2.20
CA ILE A 259 -13.33 -8.81 2.24
C ILE A 259 -14.01 -9.67 1.18
N SER A 260 -15.24 -9.37 0.82
CA SER A 260 -15.94 -10.05 -0.28
C SER A 260 -15.19 -9.97 -1.60
N THR A 261 -14.61 -8.81 -1.89
CA THR A 261 -13.75 -8.62 -3.07
C THR A 261 -12.44 -9.40 -2.91
N ALA A 262 -11.82 -9.35 -1.74
CA ALA A 262 -10.61 -10.11 -1.45
C ALA A 262 -10.79 -11.62 -1.70
N LYS A 263 -11.96 -12.17 -1.36
CA LYS A 263 -12.31 -13.57 -1.64
C LYS A 263 -12.39 -13.87 -3.14
N ILE A 264 -12.89 -12.93 -3.93
CA ILE A 264 -12.90 -13.07 -5.39
C ILE A 264 -11.46 -13.04 -5.93
N MET A 265 -10.64 -12.11 -5.44
CA MET A 265 -9.23 -12.02 -5.82
C MET A 265 -8.47 -13.31 -5.50
N GLN A 266 -8.70 -13.90 -4.33
CA GLN A 266 -8.09 -15.15 -3.93
C GLN A 266 -8.41 -16.28 -4.94
N LYS A 267 -9.63 -16.36 -5.39
CA LYS A 267 -10.05 -17.37 -6.40
C LYS A 267 -9.41 -17.13 -7.77
N LYS A 268 -9.07 -15.90 -8.08
CA LYS A 268 -8.48 -15.52 -9.38
C LYS A 268 -6.95 -15.66 -9.42
N ILE A 269 -6.28 -15.47 -8.30
CA ILE A 269 -4.82 -15.58 -8.19
C ILE A 269 -4.48 -17.06 -7.89
N PRO A 270 -3.78 -17.76 -8.81
CA PRO A 270 -3.65 -19.23 -8.76
C PRO A 270 -3.03 -19.80 -7.47
N ASN A 271 -2.08 -19.11 -6.87
CA ASN A 271 -1.40 -19.58 -5.66
C ASN A 271 -1.45 -18.51 -4.57
N SER A 272 -2.63 -18.35 -3.98
CA SER A 272 -2.89 -17.27 -3.04
C SER A 272 -3.62 -17.72 -1.80
N ARG A 273 -3.41 -16.98 -0.72
CA ARG A 273 -4.07 -17.14 0.57
C ARG A 273 -4.61 -15.79 1.03
N LEU A 274 -5.82 -15.80 1.56
CA LEU A 274 -6.44 -14.65 2.20
C LEU A 274 -6.40 -14.80 3.71
N VAL A 275 -5.90 -13.76 4.37
CA VAL A 275 -5.92 -13.64 5.84
C VAL A 275 -6.56 -12.31 6.23
N THR A 276 -7.17 -12.27 7.41
CA THR A 276 -7.79 -11.07 7.94
C THR A 276 -7.21 -10.70 9.30
N THR A 277 -7.24 -9.42 9.60
CA THR A 277 -6.75 -8.88 10.88
C THR A 277 -7.95 -8.45 11.74
N PRO A 278 -8.23 -9.15 12.86
CA PRO A 278 -9.28 -8.75 13.79
C PRO A 278 -9.05 -7.33 14.33
N ASP A 279 -10.12 -6.58 14.49
CA ASP A 279 -10.11 -5.18 14.95
C ASP A 279 -9.29 -4.23 14.07
N GLY A 280 -8.83 -4.68 12.93
CA GLY A 280 -8.05 -3.89 11.99
C GLY A 280 -8.92 -3.03 11.07
N GLY A 281 -8.55 -1.76 10.91
CA GLY A 281 -9.02 -0.89 9.86
C GLY A 281 -8.13 -1.01 8.62
N HIS A 282 -8.15 0.04 7.81
CA HIS A 282 -7.32 0.09 6.59
C HIS A 282 -5.81 0.01 6.89
N HIS A 283 -5.37 0.59 8.02
CA HIS A 283 -3.99 0.48 8.51
C HIS A 283 -3.85 -0.62 9.57
N HIS A 284 -4.27 -1.83 9.25
CA HIS A 284 -4.33 -2.94 10.21
C HIS A 284 -2.94 -3.43 10.67
N MET A 285 -1.86 -3.09 9.95
CA MET A 285 -0.50 -3.32 10.44
C MET A 285 -0.18 -2.51 11.71
N VAL A 286 -0.88 -1.39 11.90
CA VAL A 286 -0.77 -0.53 13.09
C VAL A 286 -1.82 -0.89 14.14
N ASP A 287 -3.05 -1.16 13.70
CA ASP A 287 -4.16 -1.48 14.62
C ASP A 287 -3.95 -2.80 15.37
N ASN A 288 -3.41 -3.80 14.72
CA ASN A 288 -3.15 -5.11 15.30
C ASN A 288 -1.87 -5.75 14.72
N PRO A 289 -0.70 -5.22 15.08
CA PRO A 289 0.56 -5.65 14.50
C PRO A 289 0.90 -7.11 14.78
N ASP A 290 0.53 -7.65 15.95
CA ASP A 290 0.84 -9.02 16.31
C ASP A 290 0.21 -10.02 15.34
N VAL A 291 -1.05 -9.85 14.98
CA VAL A 291 -1.73 -10.71 14.00
C VAL A 291 -1.25 -10.43 12.58
N TYR A 292 -1.15 -9.15 12.21
CA TYR A 292 -0.68 -8.75 10.88
C TYR A 292 0.69 -9.35 10.54
N TYR A 293 1.65 -9.15 11.43
CA TYR A 293 3.02 -9.62 11.20
C TYR A 293 3.20 -11.11 11.42
N LYS A 294 2.35 -11.74 12.25
CA LYS A 294 2.32 -13.21 12.31
C LYS A 294 1.94 -13.82 10.96
N HIS A 295 0.88 -13.31 10.34
CA HIS A 295 0.45 -13.78 9.01
C HIS A 295 1.54 -13.55 7.95
N LEU A 296 2.19 -12.38 7.98
CA LEU A 296 3.26 -12.06 7.04
C LEU A 296 4.48 -12.97 7.24
N ALA A 297 4.89 -13.18 8.50
CA ALA A 297 6.03 -14.04 8.81
C ALA A 297 5.75 -15.51 8.44
N ASP A 298 4.55 -16.02 8.73
CA ASP A 298 4.15 -17.38 8.36
C ASP A 298 4.18 -17.55 6.84
N PHE A 299 3.66 -16.59 6.08
CA PHE A 299 3.69 -16.61 4.62
C PHE A 299 5.13 -16.68 4.08
N ILE A 300 6.00 -15.76 4.52
CA ILE A 300 7.39 -15.72 4.07
C ILE A 300 8.10 -17.04 4.43
N ARG A 301 7.91 -17.53 5.65
CA ARG A 301 8.53 -18.78 6.13
C ARG A 301 8.09 -19.99 5.30
N GLU A 302 6.81 -20.09 4.98
CA GLU A 302 6.29 -21.19 4.16
C GLU A 302 6.80 -21.13 2.72
N VAL A 303 6.93 -19.93 2.14
CA VAL A 303 7.53 -19.77 0.81
C VAL A 303 9.01 -20.18 0.82
N GLU A 304 9.78 -19.72 1.83
CA GLU A 304 11.21 -20.07 1.96
C GLU A 304 11.40 -21.56 2.17
N ASN A 305 10.51 -22.23 2.88
CA ASN A 305 10.56 -23.69 3.10
C ASN A 305 10.00 -24.52 1.94
N GLY A 306 9.42 -23.88 0.93
CA GLY A 306 8.76 -24.58 -0.17
C GLY A 306 7.45 -25.27 0.22
N THR A 307 6.82 -24.88 1.34
CA THR A 307 5.59 -25.49 1.87
C THR A 307 4.35 -24.66 1.63
N PHE A 308 4.49 -23.45 1.10
CA PHE A 308 3.34 -22.59 0.85
C PHE A 308 2.40 -23.20 -0.19
N LYS A 309 1.12 -23.23 0.15
CA LYS A 309 0.04 -23.64 -0.75
C LYS A 309 -1.07 -22.61 -0.70
N GLY A 310 -1.56 -22.23 -1.87
CA GLY A 310 -2.78 -21.43 -1.99
C GLY A 310 -4.00 -22.18 -1.45
N GLU A 311 -5.01 -21.42 -1.09
CA GLU A 311 -6.28 -21.90 -0.52
C GLU A 311 -7.46 -21.62 -1.46
N ASN A 312 -7.22 -21.61 -2.75
CA ASN A 312 -8.25 -21.35 -3.76
C ASN A 312 -9.12 -22.59 -4.06
#